data_78c0d2323d8fb25ad82adeebd2dc07a3
#
_entry.id   78c0d2323d8fb25ad82adeebd2dc07a3
#
_cell.length_a   1.000
_cell.length_b   1.000
_cell.length_c   1.000
_cell.angle_alpha   90.00
_cell.angle_beta   90.00
_cell.angle_gamma   90.00
#
_symmetry.space_group_name_H-M   'P 1'
#
loop_
_entity.id
_entity.type
_entity.pdbx_description
1 polymer ?
#
loop_
_entity_poly.entity_id
_entity_poly.type
_entity_poly.pdbx_seq_one_letter_code
_entity_poly.pdbx_strand_id
1 'polypeptide(L)'
;KKKQRYVTSGAQADMGFTIPAAIGVSAAKKNGEVIGITGDGSFQTNIQELQTIKHYGFPVKLFVWNNSGYLSIRTTQKKFFEGRFIGVDKDSGVSLPDIKKITDAYGIKYFKIETVEDLEEGIQNVLDWDGPVVCEVICQKWQEVVPTLISTKTKDGRIVSRPFEDMYPLLTRKEFHDNMIIDPINYEE
;
A
#
# COMPACT_ATOMS: atom_id res chain seq x y z
N LYS A 1 2.41 -10.25 16.22
CA LYS A 1 2.38 -10.83 17.59
C LYS A 1 1.45 -12.05 17.62
N LYS A 2 1.59 -12.92 18.63
CA LYS A 2 0.69 -14.07 18.83
C LYS A 2 -0.77 -13.59 18.89
N LYS A 3 -1.68 -14.25 18.16
CA LYS A 3 -3.11 -13.91 18.01
C LYS A 3 -3.44 -12.75 17.08
N GLN A 4 -2.50 -12.07 16.46
CA GLN A 4 -2.80 -11.15 15.35
C GLN A 4 -3.09 -11.94 14.08
N ARG A 5 -4.03 -11.43 13.28
CA ARG A 5 -4.34 -11.95 11.93
C ARG A 5 -4.06 -10.87 10.90
N TYR A 6 -3.49 -11.28 9.81
CA TYR A 6 -3.31 -10.46 8.61
C TYR A 6 -4.34 -10.87 7.57
N VAL A 7 -5.04 -9.87 7.01
CA VAL A 7 -6.07 -10.05 5.98
C VAL A 7 -5.72 -9.16 4.79
N THR A 8 -5.68 -9.74 3.62
CA THR A 8 -5.39 -9.04 2.37
C THR A 8 -6.18 -9.66 1.23
N SER A 9 -6.35 -8.94 0.12
CA SER A 9 -7.00 -9.47 -1.10
C SER A 9 -6.18 -10.54 -1.82
N GLY A 10 -4.99 -10.86 -1.32
CA GLY A 10 -4.13 -11.91 -1.86
C GLY A 10 -3.60 -11.59 -3.25
N ALA A 11 -3.75 -12.53 -4.18
CA ALA A 11 -3.13 -12.46 -5.49
C ALA A 11 -3.64 -11.33 -6.41
N GLN A 12 -4.82 -10.78 -6.16
CA GLN A 12 -5.42 -9.74 -7.01
C GLN A 12 -5.00 -8.34 -6.60
N ALA A 13 -4.70 -8.12 -5.31
CA ALA A 13 -4.31 -6.82 -4.75
C ALA A 13 -5.29 -5.69 -5.11
N ASP A 14 -6.60 -5.94 -4.95
CA ASP A 14 -7.67 -5.03 -5.36
C ASP A 14 -7.57 -3.69 -4.65
N MET A 15 -7.55 -2.60 -5.41
CA MET A 15 -7.69 -1.27 -4.85
C MET A 15 -9.09 -1.08 -4.25
N GLY A 16 -9.17 -0.37 -3.10
CA GLY A 16 -10.40 -0.19 -2.37
C GLY A 16 -10.77 -1.33 -1.41
N PHE A 17 -10.03 -2.44 -1.39
CA PHE A 17 -10.31 -3.60 -0.53
C PHE A 17 -10.25 -3.27 0.97
N THR A 18 -9.33 -2.42 1.41
CA THR A 18 -9.00 -2.24 2.83
C THR A 18 -10.18 -1.76 3.67
N ILE A 19 -10.94 -0.75 3.20
CA ILE A 19 -12.03 -0.16 4.00
C ILE A 19 -13.15 -1.18 4.22
N PRO A 20 -13.75 -1.80 3.19
CA PRO A 20 -14.80 -2.80 3.39
C PRO A 20 -14.30 -4.05 4.12
N ALA A 21 -13.04 -4.46 3.91
CA ALA A 21 -12.45 -5.56 4.67
C ALA A 21 -12.31 -5.23 6.16
N ALA A 22 -11.88 -4.01 6.51
CA ALA A 22 -11.79 -3.57 7.91
C ALA A 22 -13.17 -3.56 8.59
N ILE A 23 -14.23 -3.12 7.88
CA ILE A 23 -15.62 -3.20 8.35
C ILE A 23 -16.01 -4.66 8.63
N GLY A 24 -15.79 -5.54 7.66
CA GLY A 24 -16.10 -6.97 7.80
C GLY A 24 -15.38 -7.64 8.96
N VAL A 25 -14.08 -7.34 9.14
CA VAL A 25 -13.28 -7.86 10.26
C VAL A 25 -13.75 -7.29 11.59
N SER A 26 -14.06 -5.99 11.69
CA SER A 26 -14.57 -5.38 12.92
C SER A 26 -15.91 -5.96 13.32
N ALA A 27 -16.83 -6.11 12.37
CA ALA A 27 -18.13 -6.74 12.58
C ALA A 27 -17.98 -8.20 13.05
N ALA A 28 -17.14 -9.00 12.41
CA ALA A 28 -16.88 -10.38 12.79
C ALA A 28 -16.24 -10.51 14.19
N LYS A 29 -15.49 -9.49 14.61
CA LYS A 29 -14.92 -9.38 15.97
C LYS A 29 -15.88 -8.76 16.99
N LYS A 30 -17.16 -8.57 16.66
CA LYS A 30 -18.15 -7.90 17.53
C LYS A 30 -17.71 -6.49 17.94
N ASN A 31 -17.44 -5.66 16.96
CA ASN A 31 -16.87 -4.32 17.07
C ASN A 31 -15.44 -4.29 17.67
N GLY A 32 -14.66 -5.30 17.38
CA GLY A 32 -13.24 -5.32 17.76
C GLY A 32 -12.41 -4.35 16.90
N GLU A 33 -11.39 -3.77 17.51
CA GLU A 33 -10.45 -2.87 16.85
C GLU A 33 -9.75 -3.53 15.66
N VAL A 34 -9.60 -2.76 14.59
CA VAL A 34 -8.95 -3.18 13.34
C VAL A 34 -8.02 -2.07 12.85
N ILE A 35 -6.81 -2.44 12.49
CA ILE A 35 -5.88 -1.55 11.80
C ILE A 35 -5.97 -1.85 10.30
N GLY A 36 -6.34 -0.84 9.51
CA GLY A 36 -6.33 -0.89 8.05
C GLY A 36 -5.17 -0.05 7.50
N ILE A 37 -4.48 -0.56 6.48
CA ILE A 37 -3.42 0.17 5.78
C ILE A 37 -3.77 0.20 4.30
N THR A 38 -3.79 1.38 3.70
CA THR A 38 -4.15 1.59 2.29
C THR A 38 -3.35 2.74 1.68
N GLY A 39 -3.22 2.77 0.36
CA GLY A 39 -2.68 3.95 -0.35
C GLY A 39 -3.77 5.00 -0.61
N ASP A 40 -3.35 6.23 -0.92
CA ASP A 40 -4.23 7.37 -1.20
C ASP A 40 -5.20 7.11 -2.36
N GLY A 41 -4.73 6.53 -3.46
CA GLY A 41 -5.58 6.14 -4.59
C GLY A 41 -6.54 5.00 -4.27
N SER A 42 -6.10 4.01 -3.50
CA SER A 42 -6.93 2.90 -3.05
C SER A 42 -8.00 3.35 -2.04
N PHE A 43 -7.65 4.29 -1.14
CA PHE A 43 -8.59 4.94 -0.23
C PHE A 43 -9.77 5.56 -0.97
N GLN A 44 -9.48 6.29 -2.06
CA GLN A 44 -10.49 6.97 -2.88
C GLN A 44 -11.53 6.03 -3.47
N THR A 45 -11.18 4.77 -3.73
CA THR A 45 -12.05 3.83 -4.46
C THR A 45 -13.29 3.43 -3.66
N ASN A 46 -13.25 3.42 -2.32
CA ASN A 46 -14.37 3.05 -1.44
C ASN A 46 -14.56 4.03 -0.27
N ILE A 47 -14.35 5.33 -0.49
CA ILE A 47 -14.50 6.36 0.57
C ILE A 47 -15.91 6.43 1.14
N GLN A 48 -16.95 6.07 0.38
CA GLN A 48 -18.33 6.06 0.86
C GLN A 48 -18.53 5.13 2.06
N GLU A 49 -17.69 4.11 2.21
CA GLU A 49 -17.74 3.18 3.34
C GLU A 49 -17.26 3.81 4.67
N LEU A 50 -16.70 4.99 4.63
CA LEU A 50 -16.46 5.78 5.84
C LEU A 50 -17.76 6.11 6.57
N GLN A 51 -18.88 6.28 5.83
CA GLN A 51 -20.19 6.45 6.43
C GLN A 51 -20.64 5.18 7.17
N THR A 52 -20.35 4.00 6.65
CA THR A 52 -20.64 2.72 7.32
C THR A 52 -19.84 2.61 8.63
N ILE A 53 -18.56 2.92 8.59
CA ILE A 53 -17.69 2.94 9.79
C ILE A 53 -18.26 3.91 10.84
N LYS A 54 -18.62 5.12 10.42
CA LYS A 54 -19.18 6.16 11.31
C LYS A 54 -20.51 5.73 11.91
N HIS A 55 -21.41 5.21 11.07
CA HIS A 55 -22.78 4.84 11.49
C HIS A 55 -22.75 3.74 12.56
N TYR A 56 -21.96 2.70 12.38
CA TYR A 56 -21.86 1.57 13.31
C TYR A 56 -20.84 1.79 14.44
N GLY A 57 -20.07 2.87 14.40
CA GLY A 57 -19.02 3.14 15.39
C GLY A 57 -17.91 2.10 15.39
N PHE A 58 -17.60 1.49 14.24
CA PHE A 58 -16.52 0.50 14.16
C PHE A 58 -15.17 1.14 14.50
N PRO A 59 -14.40 0.60 15.48
CA PRO A 59 -13.12 1.16 15.90
C PRO A 59 -12.01 0.82 14.89
N VAL A 60 -12.14 1.33 13.68
CA VAL A 60 -11.17 1.15 12.59
C VAL A 60 -10.12 2.25 12.65
N LYS A 61 -8.85 1.87 12.76
CA LYS A 61 -7.67 2.72 12.67
C LYS A 61 -7.14 2.63 11.25
N LEU A 62 -7.50 3.59 10.40
CA LEU A 62 -7.14 3.56 8.98
C LEU A 62 -5.93 4.44 8.71
N PHE A 63 -4.79 3.83 8.38
CA PHE A 63 -3.59 4.53 7.93
C PHE A 63 -3.60 4.62 6.40
N VAL A 64 -3.54 5.85 5.89
CA VAL A 64 -3.54 6.14 4.45
C VAL A 64 -2.16 6.64 4.05
N TRP A 65 -1.40 5.83 3.32
CA TRP A 65 -0.11 6.18 2.79
C TRP A 65 -0.29 7.09 1.57
N ASN A 66 -0.03 8.37 1.76
CA ASN A 66 -0.16 9.37 0.72
C ASN A 66 1.18 9.59 0.02
N ASN A 67 1.33 9.03 -1.17
CA ASN A 67 2.47 9.24 -2.07
C ASN A 67 2.07 10.02 -3.34
N SER A 68 0.95 10.73 -3.29
CA SER A 68 0.41 11.58 -4.37
C SER A 68 0.09 10.80 -5.65
N GLY A 69 -0.54 9.63 -5.52
CA GLY A 69 -1.07 8.87 -6.66
C GLY A 69 -0.69 7.39 -6.69
N TYR A 70 -0.63 6.81 -7.88
CA TYR A 70 -0.49 5.36 -8.09
C TYR A 70 0.98 4.94 -8.30
N LEU A 71 1.70 4.71 -7.20
CA LEU A 71 3.14 4.39 -7.24
C LEU A 71 3.47 3.14 -8.08
N SER A 72 2.71 2.06 -7.94
CA SER A 72 2.95 0.81 -8.69
C SER A 72 2.85 1.04 -10.19
N ILE A 73 1.83 1.77 -10.63
CA ILE A 73 1.63 2.09 -12.04
C ILE A 73 2.72 3.04 -12.53
N ARG A 74 3.09 4.07 -11.75
CA ARG A 74 4.22 4.96 -12.09
C ARG A 74 5.51 4.18 -12.31
N THR A 75 5.82 3.25 -11.40
CA THR A 75 7.02 2.41 -11.50
C THR A 75 7.00 1.56 -12.77
N THR A 76 5.86 0.95 -13.08
CA THR A 76 5.68 0.17 -14.32
C THR A 76 5.85 1.05 -15.57
N GLN A 77 5.21 2.22 -15.60
CA GLN A 77 5.31 3.14 -16.74
C GLN A 77 6.73 3.68 -16.89
N LYS A 78 7.42 3.98 -15.81
CA LYS A 78 8.83 4.36 -15.84
C LYS A 78 9.70 3.27 -16.44
N LYS A 79 9.50 2.02 -16.01
CA LYS A 79 10.35 0.89 -16.36
C LYS A 79 10.14 0.37 -17.79
N PHE A 80 8.88 0.28 -18.22
CA PHE A 80 8.52 -0.43 -19.46
C PHE A 80 7.99 0.49 -20.59
N PHE A 81 7.63 1.74 -20.26
CA PHE A 81 7.00 2.66 -21.17
C PHE A 81 7.74 4.00 -21.30
N GLU A 82 9.07 3.98 -21.10
CA GLU A 82 9.96 5.14 -21.27
C GLU A 82 9.55 6.37 -20.44
N GLY A 83 8.86 6.14 -19.31
CA GLY A 83 8.39 7.21 -18.43
C GLY A 83 7.22 8.02 -19.00
N ARG A 84 6.48 7.49 -19.97
CA ARG A 84 5.20 8.09 -20.40
C ARG A 84 4.15 7.87 -19.32
N PHE A 85 3.97 8.88 -18.45
CA PHE A 85 3.02 8.83 -17.36
C PHE A 85 1.62 9.23 -17.83
N ILE A 86 0.64 8.34 -17.62
CA ILE A 86 -0.77 8.58 -17.93
C ILE A 86 -1.61 8.09 -16.75
N GLY A 87 -2.43 8.96 -16.17
CA GLY A 87 -3.41 8.61 -15.15
C GLY A 87 -2.83 8.12 -13.83
N VAL A 88 -1.65 8.57 -13.41
CA VAL A 88 -0.95 8.10 -12.21
C VAL A 88 -0.77 9.15 -11.14
N ASP A 89 -0.87 10.42 -11.49
CA ASP A 89 -0.78 11.57 -10.58
C ASP A 89 -1.39 12.82 -11.22
N LYS A 90 -1.31 13.95 -10.51
CA LYS A 90 -1.91 15.22 -10.95
C LYS A 90 -1.37 15.68 -12.30
N ASP A 91 -0.08 15.50 -12.55
CA ASP A 91 0.58 15.96 -13.78
C ASP A 91 0.22 15.10 -14.98
N SER A 92 -0.23 13.88 -14.75
CA SER A 92 -0.59 12.88 -15.75
C SER A 92 -2.10 12.61 -15.88
N GLY A 93 -2.94 13.44 -15.25
CA GLY A 93 -4.39 13.45 -15.43
C GLY A 93 -5.24 12.84 -14.32
N VAL A 94 -4.67 12.55 -13.14
CA VAL A 94 -5.40 12.08 -11.95
C VAL A 94 -5.09 12.97 -10.76
N SER A 95 -6.11 13.56 -10.17
CA SER A 95 -6.01 14.23 -8.88
C SER A 95 -6.78 13.47 -7.80
N LEU A 96 -6.21 13.38 -6.62
CA LEU A 96 -6.87 12.81 -5.45
C LEU A 96 -7.40 13.94 -4.55
N PRO A 97 -8.54 13.75 -3.88
CA PRO A 97 -9.08 14.76 -2.99
C PRO A 97 -8.23 14.88 -1.72
N ASP A 98 -8.38 16.00 -1.04
CA ASP A 98 -7.81 16.25 0.28
C ASP A 98 -8.39 15.26 1.30
N ILE A 99 -7.54 14.39 1.85
CA ILE A 99 -7.95 13.31 2.77
C ILE A 99 -8.56 13.89 4.04
N LYS A 100 -8.02 15.02 4.54
CA LYS A 100 -8.57 15.69 5.72
C LYS A 100 -9.99 16.15 5.49
N LYS A 101 -10.26 16.84 4.37
CA LYS A 101 -11.59 17.33 4.03
C LYS A 101 -12.61 16.20 3.89
N ILE A 102 -12.21 15.10 3.27
CA ILE A 102 -13.04 13.90 3.16
C ILE A 102 -13.34 13.35 4.56
N THR A 103 -12.33 13.17 5.38
CA THR A 103 -12.45 12.62 6.74
C THR A 103 -13.36 13.51 7.62
N ASP A 104 -13.17 14.84 7.54
CA ASP A 104 -14.00 15.82 8.24
C ASP A 104 -15.46 15.76 7.78
N ALA A 105 -15.71 15.60 6.47
CA ALA A 105 -17.07 15.50 5.92
C ALA A 105 -17.84 14.28 6.45
N TYR A 106 -17.16 13.18 6.73
CA TYR A 106 -17.76 12.00 7.38
C TYR A 106 -17.77 12.08 8.92
N GLY A 107 -17.24 13.16 9.51
CA GLY A 107 -17.19 13.36 10.96
C GLY A 107 -16.34 12.29 11.68
N ILE A 108 -15.29 11.84 11.04
CA ILE A 108 -14.29 10.90 11.58
C ILE A 108 -13.07 11.69 12.05
N LYS A 109 -12.41 11.22 13.11
CA LYS A 109 -11.19 11.85 13.60
C LYS A 109 -10.06 11.70 12.59
N TYR A 110 -9.34 12.79 12.34
CA TYR A 110 -8.18 12.84 11.46
C TYR A 110 -6.90 13.09 12.24
N PHE A 111 -5.84 12.36 11.87
CA PHE A 111 -4.44 12.61 12.24
C PHE A 111 -3.57 12.66 10.99
N LYS A 112 -2.39 13.28 11.12
CA LYS A 112 -1.40 13.35 10.06
C LYS A 112 -0.02 13.05 10.62
N ILE A 113 0.77 12.27 9.90
CA ILE A 113 2.19 12.00 10.16
C ILE A 113 2.96 12.50 8.94
N GLU A 114 3.84 13.49 9.11
CA GLU A 114 4.55 14.13 8.00
C GLU A 114 6.02 13.74 7.93
N THR A 115 6.64 13.46 9.07
CA THR A 115 8.07 13.17 9.16
C THR A 115 8.32 11.86 9.89
N VAL A 116 9.56 11.37 9.80
CA VAL A 116 9.99 10.16 10.52
C VAL A 116 10.03 10.42 12.03
N GLU A 117 10.35 11.63 12.44
CA GLU A 117 10.39 12.06 13.82
C GLU A 117 9.02 12.01 14.48
N ASP A 118 7.96 12.29 13.72
CA ASP A 118 6.57 12.26 14.20
C ASP A 118 5.98 10.85 14.27
N LEU A 119 6.69 9.84 13.74
CA LEU A 119 6.11 8.52 13.44
C LEU A 119 5.66 7.79 14.70
N GLU A 120 6.51 7.71 15.72
CA GLU A 120 6.21 6.95 16.94
C GLU A 120 5.05 7.57 17.72
N GLU A 121 5.12 8.88 17.98
CA GLU A 121 4.06 9.62 18.66
C GLU A 121 2.75 9.62 17.84
N GLY A 122 2.84 9.86 16.54
CA GLY A 122 1.68 9.86 15.64
C GLY A 122 0.96 8.53 15.60
N ILE A 123 1.69 7.42 15.53
CA ILE A 123 1.10 6.08 15.58
C ILE A 123 0.43 5.84 16.95
N GLN A 124 1.10 6.20 18.05
CA GLN A 124 0.55 6.02 19.38
C GLN A 124 -0.76 6.82 19.57
N ASN A 125 -0.80 8.07 19.12
CA ASN A 125 -1.99 8.91 19.17
C ASN A 125 -3.17 8.31 18.40
N VAL A 126 -2.92 7.65 17.26
CA VAL A 126 -3.93 6.95 16.47
C VAL A 126 -4.44 5.71 17.21
N LEU A 127 -3.54 4.93 17.80
CA LEU A 127 -3.89 3.69 18.51
C LEU A 127 -4.65 3.98 19.82
N ASP A 128 -4.33 5.06 20.52
CA ASP A 128 -4.97 5.45 21.78
C ASP A 128 -6.32 6.15 21.57
N TRP A 129 -6.62 6.59 20.34
CA TRP A 129 -7.90 7.23 20.04
C TRP A 129 -9.06 6.24 20.21
N ASP A 130 -10.07 6.60 20.98
CA ASP A 130 -11.28 5.78 21.10
C ASP A 130 -12.25 6.05 19.93
N GLY A 131 -12.49 5.01 19.12
CA GLY A 131 -13.36 5.06 17.95
C GLY A 131 -12.63 5.08 16.60
N PRO A 132 -13.36 5.35 15.50
CA PRO A 132 -12.80 5.39 14.16
C PRO A 132 -11.86 6.56 13.94
N VAL A 133 -10.81 6.33 13.18
CA VAL A 133 -9.82 7.37 12.87
C VAL A 133 -9.19 7.12 11.49
N VAL A 134 -8.91 8.20 10.78
CA VAL A 134 -8.09 8.20 9.56
C VAL A 134 -6.80 8.94 9.86
N CYS A 135 -5.68 8.27 9.65
CA CYS A 135 -4.35 8.85 9.74
C CYS A 135 -3.71 8.92 8.36
N GLU A 136 -3.46 10.12 7.87
CA GLU A 136 -2.71 10.34 6.66
C GLU A 136 -1.21 10.30 6.96
N VAL A 137 -0.49 9.40 6.31
CA VAL A 137 0.97 9.28 6.42
C VAL A 137 1.58 9.76 5.12
N ILE A 138 2.33 10.86 5.19
CA ILE A 138 3.00 11.43 4.02
C ILE A 138 4.20 10.58 3.64
N CYS A 139 4.17 10.05 2.43
CA CYS A 139 5.22 9.20 1.87
C CYS A 139 5.90 9.88 0.68
N GLN A 140 7.14 9.49 0.42
CA GLN A 140 7.84 9.95 -0.77
C GLN A 140 7.14 9.48 -2.04
N LYS A 141 7.03 10.39 -3.02
CA LYS A 141 6.38 10.11 -4.33
C LYS A 141 6.98 8.89 -5.04
N TRP A 142 8.26 8.65 -4.86
CA TRP A 142 9.04 7.59 -5.50
C TRP A 142 9.69 6.65 -4.45
N GLN A 143 8.98 6.36 -3.35
CA GLN A 143 9.47 5.42 -2.36
C GLN A 143 9.66 4.04 -2.99
N GLU A 144 10.89 3.56 -3.03
CA GLU A 144 11.17 2.21 -3.46
C GLU A 144 10.76 1.20 -2.39
N VAL A 145 10.17 0.09 -2.82
CA VAL A 145 9.89 -1.06 -1.96
C VAL A 145 10.95 -2.11 -2.24
N VAL A 146 11.88 -2.28 -1.33
CA VAL A 146 12.98 -3.23 -1.46
C VAL A 146 13.13 -4.10 -0.21
N PRO A 147 13.47 -5.38 -0.33
CA PRO A 147 13.63 -6.14 -1.58
C PRO A 147 12.29 -6.38 -2.29
N THR A 148 12.32 -6.48 -3.61
CA THR A 148 11.11 -6.71 -4.40
C THR A 148 11.37 -7.60 -5.60
N LEU A 149 10.35 -8.36 -5.98
CA LEU A 149 10.36 -9.08 -7.25
C LEU A 149 10.34 -8.10 -8.42
N ILE A 150 11.18 -8.34 -9.38
CA ILE A 150 11.22 -7.57 -10.62
C ILE A 150 11.08 -8.49 -11.83
N SER A 151 10.59 -7.92 -12.92
CA SER A 151 10.61 -8.59 -14.21
C SER A 151 11.83 -8.14 -15.00
N THR A 152 12.35 -9.03 -15.81
CA THR A 152 13.43 -8.78 -16.77
C THR A 152 12.94 -9.01 -18.19
N LYS A 153 13.58 -8.34 -19.17
CA LYS A 153 13.29 -8.56 -20.58
C LYS A 153 14.32 -9.56 -21.12
N THR A 154 13.85 -10.66 -21.66
CA THR A 154 14.67 -11.68 -22.28
C THR A 154 15.25 -11.19 -23.62
N LYS A 155 16.22 -11.90 -24.19
CA LYS A 155 16.85 -11.57 -25.47
C LYS A 155 15.86 -11.56 -26.65
N ASP A 156 14.83 -12.39 -26.58
CA ASP A 156 13.73 -12.45 -27.57
C ASP A 156 12.62 -11.40 -27.32
N GLY A 157 12.79 -10.54 -26.31
CA GLY A 157 11.88 -9.43 -26.02
C GLY A 157 10.71 -9.75 -25.08
N ARG A 158 10.57 -10.99 -24.61
CA ARG A 158 9.57 -11.35 -23.61
C ARG A 158 9.87 -10.70 -22.25
N ILE A 159 8.84 -10.42 -21.47
CA ILE A 159 8.96 -9.97 -20.08
C ILE A 159 8.68 -11.16 -19.19
N VAL A 160 9.68 -11.57 -18.39
CA VAL A 160 9.57 -12.70 -17.45
C VAL A 160 9.81 -12.21 -16.02
N SER A 161 9.05 -12.76 -15.07
CA SER A 161 9.28 -12.50 -13.65
C SER A 161 10.50 -13.26 -13.17
N ARG A 162 11.35 -12.60 -12.37
CA ARG A 162 12.45 -13.28 -11.68
C ARG A 162 11.92 -14.17 -10.56
N PRO A 163 12.64 -15.23 -10.20
CA PRO A 163 12.26 -16.06 -9.07
C PRO A 163 12.46 -15.33 -7.73
N PHE A 164 11.84 -15.84 -6.66
CA PHE A 164 11.88 -15.22 -5.33
C PHE A 164 13.29 -15.10 -4.74
N GLU A 165 14.18 -16.01 -5.10
CA GLU A 165 15.57 -15.99 -4.66
C GLU A 165 16.41 -14.90 -5.34
N ASP A 166 15.93 -14.27 -6.43
CA ASP A 166 16.66 -13.26 -7.21
C ASP A 166 15.92 -11.92 -7.23
N MET A 167 15.65 -11.37 -6.06
CA MET A 167 14.97 -10.08 -5.89
C MET A 167 15.90 -8.89 -6.08
N TYR A 168 15.31 -7.75 -6.46
CA TYR A 168 16.01 -6.46 -6.48
C TYR A 168 16.17 -5.89 -5.04
N PRO A 169 17.33 -5.31 -4.67
CA PRO A 169 18.55 -5.09 -5.47
C PRO A 169 19.28 -6.39 -5.81
N LEU A 170 19.63 -6.55 -7.09
CA LEU A 170 20.25 -7.78 -7.58
C LEU A 170 21.68 -7.92 -7.07
N LEU A 171 22.03 -9.09 -6.59
CA LEU A 171 23.41 -9.49 -6.34
C LEU A 171 24.19 -9.63 -7.65
N THR A 172 25.51 -9.56 -7.58
CA THR A 172 26.32 -10.01 -8.73
C THR A 172 26.01 -11.46 -9.05
N ARG A 173 26.06 -11.88 -10.31
CA ARG A 173 25.72 -13.26 -10.68
C ARG A 173 26.59 -14.27 -9.94
N LYS A 174 27.87 -13.97 -9.74
CA LYS A 174 28.75 -14.81 -8.95
C LYS A 174 28.27 -14.99 -7.52
N GLU A 175 27.99 -13.89 -6.84
CA GLU A 175 27.51 -13.89 -5.45
C GLU A 175 26.15 -14.60 -5.32
N PHE A 176 25.25 -14.40 -6.28
CA PHE A 176 23.97 -15.08 -6.34
C PHE A 176 24.17 -16.61 -6.41
N HIS A 177 24.99 -17.08 -7.35
CA HIS A 177 25.27 -18.52 -7.50
C HIS A 177 26.01 -19.13 -6.30
N ASP A 178 26.96 -18.40 -5.71
CA ASP A 178 27.71 -18.87 -4.53
C ASP A 178 26.81 -19.05 -3.29
N ASN A 179 25.68 -18.32 -3.23
CA ASN A 179 24.72 -18.41 -2.11
C ASN A 179 23.57 -19.42 -2.36
N MET A 180 23.42 -19.95 -3.56
CA MET A 180 22.37 -20.93 -3.86
C MET A 180 22.71 -22.30 -3.28
N ILE A 181 21.72 -22.90 -2.59
CA ILE A 181 21.82 -24.27 -2.06
C ILE A 181 21.45 -25.30 -3.13
N ILE A 182 20.56 -24.90 -4.06
CA ILE A 182 20.11 -25.68 -5.22
C ILE A 182 20.43 -24.90 -6.50
N ASP A 183 20.54 -25.59 -7.62
CA ASP A 183 20.75 -24.90 -8.90
C ASP A 183 19.59 -23.94 -9.21
N PRO A 184 19.91 -22.67 -9.53
CA PRO A 184 18.89 -21.69 -9.87
C PRO A 184 18.21 -22.04 -11.20
N ILE A 185 16.93 -21.68 -11.31
CA ILE A 185 16.17 -21.81 -12.55
C ILE A 185 16.75 -20.84 -13.59
N ASN A 186 17.05 -21.35 -14.79
CA ASN A 186 17.43 -20.51 -15.91
C ASN A 186 16.20 -19.85 -16.53
N TYR A 187 16.04 -18.55 -16.34
CA TYR A 187 14.91 -17.73 -16.84
C TYR A 187 15.36 -16.65 -17.84
N GLU A 188 16.66 -16.59 -18.14
CA GLU A 188 17.25 -15.55 -19.02
C GLU A 188 17.39 -16.01 -20.49
N GLU A 189 17.08 -17.27 -20.80
CA GLU A 189 17.11 -17.82 -22.16
C GLU A 189 15.84 -17.56 -22.98
#